data_ecb41f89248c3157ce9902c9ac4eabde
#
_entry.id   ecb41f89248c3157ce9902c9ac4eabde
#
_cell.length_a   1.000
_cell.length_b   1.000
_cell.length_c   1.000
_cell.angle_alpha   90.00
_cell.angle_beta   90.00
_cell.angle_gamma   90.00
#
_symmetry.space_group_name_H-M   'P 1'
#
loop_
_entity.id
_entity.type
_entity.pdbx_description
1 polymer ?
#
loop_
_entity_poly.entity_id
_entity_poly.type
_entity_poly.pdbx_seq_one_letter_code
_entity_poly.pdbx_strand_id
1 'polypeptide(L)'
;MKGVVFTEFLEMVEQRFSPDMVDDVIDDARLPHGGVYTAVGTYPHGEIVAMVVALSQRAGLPVPDLIRAFGEHLFGRFVQAYPAFFTGVKDAFGFLSGIEDIIHAEVRKLYPDAELPRFIVEYHDADRLVLLYQSPRHFEDLAEGLMHGCVAHYKEPIRITRDTT
;
A
#
# COMPACT_ATOMS: atom_id res chain seq x y z
N MET A 1 4.94 10.34 -5.16
CA MET A 1 4.42 8.95 -5.11
C MET A 1 4.26 8.45 -6.54
N LYS A 2 4.64 7.21 -6.80
CA LYS A 2 4.57 6.64 -8.15
C LYS A 2 3.13 6.43 -8.59
N GLY A 3 2.90 6.64 -9.88
CA GLY A 3 1.56 6.55 -10.47
C GLY A 3 0.91 5.18 -10.36
N VAL A 4 1.69 4.10 -10.27
CA VAL A 4 1.15 2.76 -10.08
C VAL A 4 0.28 2.66 -8.82
N VAL A 5 0.61 3.39 -7.76
CA VAL A 5 -0.20 3.43 -6.54
C VAL A 5 -1.57 4.05 -6.83
N PHE A 6 -1.60 5.11 -7.64
CA PHE A 6 -2.83 5.79 -8.04
C PHE A 6 -3.70 4.91 -8.94
N THR A 7 -3.10 4.29 -9.95
CA THR A 7 -3.84 3.42 -10.87
C THR A 7 -4.43 2.21 -10.14
N GLU A 8 -3.69 1.62 -9.21
CA GLU A 8 -4.18 0.50 -8.40
C GLU A 8 -5.28 0.93 -7.43
N PHE A 9 -5.20 2.14 -6.87
CA PHE A 9 -6.27 2.67 -6.02
C PHE A 9 -7.57 2.81 -6.81
N LEU A 10 -7.53 3.42 -7.98
CA LEU A 10 -8.72 3.60 -8.83
C LEU A 10 -9.28 2.26 -9.30
N GLU A 11 -8.43 1.29 -9.58
CA GLU A 11 -8.87 -0.07 -9.92
C GLU A 11 -9.59 -0.74 -8.75
N MET A 12 -9.07 -0.58 -7.53
CA MET A 12 -9.74 -1.07 -6.33
C MET A 12 -11.13 -0.44 -6.16
N VAL A 13 -11.24 0.87 -6.33
CA VAL A 13 -12.53 1.57 -6.23
C VAL A 13 -13.53 1.03 -7.25
N GLU A 14 -13.08 0.81 -8.48
CA GLU A 14 -13.92 0.23 -9.53
C GLU A 14 -14.42 -1.17 -9.16
N GLN A 15 -13.52 -2.03 -8.68
CA GLN A 15 -13.84 -3.42 -8.35
C GLN A 15 -14.71 -3.55 -7.10
N ARG A 16 -14.44 -2.77 -6.06
CA ARG A 16 -15.16 -2.90 -4.77
C ARG A 16 -16.42 -2.07 -4.69
N PHE A 17 -16.53 -1.05 -5.50
CA PHE A 17 -17.71 -0.17 -5.53
C PHE A 17 -18.34 -0.21 -6.92
N SER A 18 -17.88 0.66 -7.82
CA SER A 18 -18.39 0.70 -9.20
C SER A 18 -17.54 1.64 -10.06
N PRO A 19 -17.64 1.55 -11.41
CA PRO A 19 -17.07 2.57 -12.30
C PRO A 19 -17.63 3.97 -12.03
N ASP A 20 -18.89 4.09 -11.69
CA ASP A 20 -19.53 5.38 -11.35
C ASP A 20 -18.89 5.99 -10.10
N MET A 21 -18.58 5.17 -9.11
CA MET A 21 -17.87 5.65 -7.90
C MET A 21 -16.50 6.21 -8.23
N VAL A 22 -15.78 5.64 -9.19
CA VAL A 22 -14.50 6.17 -9.65
C VAL A 22 -14.68 7.61 -10.16
N ASP A 23 -15.65 7.83 -11.02
CA ASP A 23 -15.93 9.16 -11.57
C ASP A 23 -16.34 10.14 -10.48
N ASP A 24 -17.17 9.71 -9.54
CA ASP A 24 -17.63 10.53 -8.43
C ASP A 24 -16.47 10.95 -7.52
N VAL A 25 -15.59 10.03 -7.21
CA VAL A 25 -14.42 10.29 -6.36
C VAL A 25 -13.46 11.28 -7.05
N ILE A 26 -13.22 11.08 -8.33
CA ILE A 26 -12.37 11.98 -9.12
C ILE A 26 -12.95 13.39 -9.16
N ASP A 27 -14.25 13.52 -9.39
CA ASP A 27 -14.92 14.81 -9.43
C ASP A 27 -14.88 15.52 -8.08
N ASP A 28 -15.17 14.79 -7.00
CA ASP A 28 -15.17 15.34 -5.64
C ASP A 28 -13.78 15.76 -5.17
N ALA A 29 -12.76 15.03 -5.56
CA ALA A 29 -11.38 15.30 -5.15
C ALA A 29 -10.79 16.54 -5.83
N ARG A 30 -11.38 17.02 -6.92
CA ARG A 30 -10.94 18.21 -7.67
C ARG A 30 -9.45 18.17 -8.00
N LEU A 31 -9.05 17.09 -8.66
CA LEU A 31 -7.65 16.81 -8.95
C LEU A 31 -7.11 17.70 -10.09
N PRO A 32 -5.85 18.20 -9.99
CA PRO A 32 -5.26 19.03 -11.04
C PRO A 32 -5.20 18.36 -12.41
N HIS A 33 -5.08 17.00 -12.43
CA HIS A 33 -4.92 16.23 -13.66
C HIS A 33 -6.21 15.52 -14.08
N GLY A 34 -7.35 15.83 -13.46
CA GLY A 34 -8.63 15.20 -13.78
C GLY A 34 -8.66 13.70 -13.51
N GLY A 35 -7.80 13.19 -12.61
CA GLY A 35 -7.75 11.76 -12.28
C GLY A 35 -7.04 10.89 -13.31
N VAL A 36 -6.29 11.50 -14.23
CA VAL A 36 -5.53 10.75 -15.25
C VAL A 36 -4.11 10.50 -14.72
N TYR A 37 -3.79 9.23 -14.50
CA TYR A 37 -2.49 8.82 -13.98
C TYR A 37 -1.88 7.73 -14.84
N THR A 38 -0.54 7.76 -14.97
CA THR A 38 0.22 6.68 -15.59
C THR A 38 1.05 5.96 -14.53
N ALA A 39 1.23 4.66 -14.66
CA ALA A 39 1.96 3.85 -13.68
C ALA A 39 3.39 4.34 -13.47
N VAL A 40 4.02 4.86 -14.51
CA VAL A 40 5.42 5.32 -14.47
C VAL A 40 5.58 6.79 -14.07
N GLY A 41 4.49 7.56 -14.03
CA GLY A 41 4.50 8.95 -13.60
C GLY A 41 4.78 9.10 -12.11
N THR A 42 5.01 10.33 -11.68
CA THR A 42 5.17 10.68 -10.25
C THR A 42 4.24 11.83 -9.94
N TYR A 43 3.47 11.70 -8.87
CA TYR A 43 2.42 12.65 -8.51
C TYR A 43 2.46 13.00 -7.03
N PRO A 44 1.96 14.18 -6.63
CA PRO A 44 1.86 14.51 -5.20
C PRO A 44 0.97 13.51 -4.44
N HIS A 45 1.45 13.04 -3.30
CA HIS A 45 0.68 12.08 -2.49
C HIS A 45 -0.62 12.67 -1.94
N GLY A 46 -0.70 13.99 -1.82
CA GLY A 46 -1.93 14.67 -1.41
C GLY A 46 -3.11 14.40 -2.33
N GLU A 47 -2.87 14.08 -3.61
CA GLU A 47 -3.94 13.75 -4.54
C GLU A 47 -4.62 12.42 -4.21
N ILE A 48 -3.85 11.39 -3.80
CA ILE A 48 -4.46 10.13 -3.37
C ILE A 48 -5.19 10.31 -2.04
N VAL A 49 -4.67 11.13 -1.14
CA VAL A 49 -5.35 11.46 0.12
C VAL A 49 -6.70 12.13 -0.18
N ALA A 50 -6.75 13.07 -1.12
CA ALA A 50 -7.99 13.73 -1.54
C ALA A 50 -9.02 12.72 -2.07
N MET A 51 -8.58 11.75 -2.86
CA MET A 51 -9.46 10.69 -3.37
C MET A 51 -9.97 9.77 -2.26
N VAL A 52 -9.13 9.41 -1.31
CA VAL A 52 -9.54 8.58 -0.16
C VAL A 52 -10.57 9.32 0.69
N VAL A 53 -10.38 10.61 0.94
CA VAL A 53 -11.34 11.44 1.68
C VAL A 53 -12.69 11.50 0.93
N ALA A 54 -12.67 11.71 -0.38
CA ALA A 54 -13.88 11.73 -1.20
C ALA A 54 -14.62 10.38 -1.14
N LEU A 55 -13.88 9.28 -1.24
CA LEU A 55 -14.47 7.94 -1.12
C LEU A 55 -15.05 7.70 0.27
N SER A 56 -14.36 8.13 1.32
CA SER A 56 -14.82 8.03 2.70
C SER A 56 -16.19 8.72 2.87
N GLN A 57 -16.33 9.92 2.34
CA GLN A 57 -17.55 10.70 2.44
C GLN A 57 -18.71 10.03 1.71
N ARG A 58 -18.47 9.47 0.53
CA ARG A 58 -19.52 8.81 -0.25
C ARG A 58 -19.88 7.43 0.28
N ALA A 59 -18.88 6.65 0.70
CA ALA A 59 -19.10 5.27 1.17
C ALA A 59 -19.50 5.18 2.64
N GLY A 60 -19.30 6.24 3.42
CA GLY A 60 -19.59 6.22 4.85
C GLY A 60 -18.62 5.37 5.66
N LEU A 61 -17.38 5.20 5.18
CA LEU A 61 -16.35 4.41 5.83
C LEU A 61 -15.21 5.30 6.31
N PRO A 62 -14.60 5.01 7.47
CA PRO A 62 -13.47 5.80 7.98
C PRO A 62 -12.26 5.75 7.03
N VAL A 63 -11.57 6.87 6.89
CA VAL A 63 -10.37 6.99 6.06
C VAL A 63 -9.32 5.93 6.41
N PRO A 64 -8.96 5.69 7.69
CA PRO A 64 -7.97 4.66 8.02
C PRO A 64 -8.37 3.25 7.54
N ASP A 65 -9.64 2.91 7.61
CA ASP A 65 -10.13 1.60 7.17
C ASP A 65 -9.99 1.43 5.66
N LEU A 66 -10.27 2.50 4.90
CA LEU A 66 -10.11 2.49 3.45
C LEU A 66 -8.63 2.36 3.05
N ILE A 67 -7.75 3.05 3.76
CA ILE A 67 -6.31 2.97 3.50
C ILE A 67 -5.77 1.57 3.81
N ARG A 68 -6.20 0.96 4.92
CA ARG A 68 -5.83 -0.44 5.22
C ARG A 68 -6.35 -1.40 4.16
N ALA A 69 -7.59 -1.25 3.75
CA ALA A 69 -8.16 -2.08 2.67
C ALA A 69 -7.38 -1.92 1.36
N PHE A 70 -6.96 -0.71 1.06
CA PHE A 70 -6.11 -0.47 -0.10
C PHE A 70 -4.74 -1.15 0.04
N GLY A 71 -4.15 -1.12 1.23
CA GLY A 71 -2.89 -1.85 1.48
C GLY A 71 -3.01 -3.34 1.21
N GLU A 72 -4.09 -3.96 1.66
CA GLU A 72 -4.36 -5.38 1.40
C GLU A 72 -4.53 -5.65 -0.11
N HIS A 73 -5.28 -4.81 -0.79
CA HIS A 73 -5.46 -4.90 -2.23
C HIS A 73 -4.13 -4.78 -2.97
N LEU A 74 -3.33 -3.79 -2.60
CA LEU A 74 -2.04 -3.51 -3.22
C LEU A 74 -1.07 -4.68 -3.05
N PHE A 75 -1.04 -5.30 -1.88
CA PHE A 75 -0.24 -6.49 -1.65
C PHE A 75 -0.64 -7.63 -2.59
N GLY A 76 -1.93 -7.89 -2.73
CA GLY A 76 -2.45 -8.92 -3.64
C GLY A 76 -2.06 -8.65 -5.09
N ARG A 77 -2.06 -7.38 -5.51
CA ARG A 77 -1.61 -7.00 -6.85
C ARG A 77 -0.12 -7.23 -7.03
N PHE A 78 0.68 -6.96 -6.01
CA PHE A 78 2.13 -7.23 -6.06
C PHE A 78 2.42 -8.72 -6.20
N VAL A 79 1.67 -9.57 -5.52
CA VAL A 79 1.80 -11.04 -5.66
C VAL A 79 1.59 -11.46 -7.12
N GLN A 80 0.59 -10.88 -7.80
CA GLN A 80 0.27 -11.21 -9.19
C GLN A 80 1.26 -10.60 -10.19
N ALA A 81 1.65 -9.34 -9.97
CA ALA A 81 2.45 -8.59 -10.91
C ALA A 81 3.95 -8.84 -10.78
N TYR A 82 4.43 -9.15 -9.57
CA TYR A 82 5.85 -9.29 -9.27
C TYR A 82 6.14 -10.60 -8.52
N PRO A 83 5.87 -11.75 -9.11
CA PRO A 83 6.09 -13.03 -8.43
C PRO A 83 7.55 -13.24 -8.01
N ALA A 84 8.49 -12.59 -8.67
CA ALA A 84 9.91 -12.67 -8.32
C ALA A 84 10.22 -12.13 -6.92
N PHE A 85 9.40 -11.21 -6.39
CA PHE A 85 9.58 -10.68 -5.02
C PHE A 85 9.37 -11.77 -3.96
N PHE A 86 8.68 -12.83 -4.31
CA PHE A 86 8.29 -13.91 -3.39
C PHE A 86 9.14 -15.17 -3.56
N THR A 87 10.07 -15.18 -4.51
CA THR A 87 10.93 -16.33 -4.79
C THR A 87 11.86 -16.62 -3.60
N GLY A 88 11.79 -17.84 -3.09
CA GLY A 88 12.62 -18.26 -1.95
C GLY A 88 12.12 -17.77 -0.59
N VAL A 89 11.02 -17.05 -0.54
CA VAL A 89 10.41 -16.57 0.71
C VAL A 89 9.33 -17.55 1.14
N LYS A 90 9.44 -18.07 2.37
CA LYS A 90 8.58 -19.17 2.85
C LYS A 90 7.48 -18.73 3.78
N ASP A 91 7.63 -17.57 4.43
CA ASP A 91 6.69 -17.11 5.46
C ASP A 91 6.63 -15.59 5.51
N ALA A 92 5.67 -15.09 6.27
CA ALA A 92 5.42 -13.66 6.39
C ALA A 92 6.62 -12.92 7.01
N PHE A 93 7.23 -13.47 8.06
CA PHE A 93 8.39 -12.85 8.69
C PHE A 93 9.58 -12.76 7.73
N GLY A 94 9.78 -13.79 6.92
CA GLY A 94 10.81 -13.78 5.89
C GLY A 94 10.59 -12.67 4.86
N PHE A 95 9.36 -12.47 4.41
CA PHE A 95 9.03 -11.41 3.49
C PHE A 95 9.22 -10.03 4.14
N LEU A 96 8.60 -9.81 5.29
CA LEU A 96 8.59 -8.50 5.96
C LEU A 96 9.98 -8.07 6.43
N SER A 97 10.81 -9.01 6.90
CA SER A 97 12.18 -8.68 7.30
C SER A 97 13.09 -8.33 6.12
N GLY A 98 12.69 -8.72 4.90
CA GLY A 98 13.44 -8.43 3.68
C GLY A 98 12.98 -7.21 2.89
N ILE A 99 12.03 -6.41 3.42
CA ILE A 99 11.47 -5.29 2.66
C ILE A 99 12.55 -4.30 2.22
N GLU A 100 13.40 -3.84 3.13
CA GLU A 100 14.43 -2.85 2.79
C GLU A 100 15.49 -3.40 1.83
N ASP A 101 16.03 -4.56 2.13
CA ASP A 101 17.19 -5.09 1.43
C ASP A 101 16.84 -5.76 0.11
N ILE A 102 15.62 -6.29 -0.02
CA ILE A 102 15.20 -7.07 -1.18
C ILE A 102 14.10 -6.35 -1.95
N ILE A 103 12.97 -6.07 -1.29
CA ILE A 103 11.77 -5.57 -1.99
C ILE A 103 11.98 -4.13 -2.46
N HIS A 104 12.41 -3.24 -1.58
CA HIS A 104 12.66 -1.84 -1.96
C HIS A 104 13.82 -1.72 -2.94
N ALA A 105 14.84 -2.57 -2.84
CA ALA A 105 15.93 -2.61 -3.81
C ALA A 105 15.41 -2.99 -5.21
N GLU A 106 14.54 -3.97 -5.32
CA GLU A 106 13.91 -4.36 -6.59
C GLU A 106 12.96 -3.28 -7.12
N VAL A 107 12.19 -2.63 -6.24
CA VAL A 107 11.32 -1.53 -6.63
C VAL A 107 12.12 -0.38 -7.23
N ARG A 108 13.28 -0.05 -6.64
CA ARG A 108 14.16 1.01 -7.17
C ARG A 108 14.74 0.68 -8.54
N LYS A 109 14.90 -0.60 -8.88
CA LYS A 109 15.31 -1.00 -10.23
C LYS A 109 14.22 -0.73 -11.26
N LEU A 110 12.95 -0.93 -10.88
CA LEU A 110 11.79 -0.67 -11.74
C LEU A 110 11.45 0.82 -11.81
N TYR A 111 11.57 1.51 -10.69
CA TYR A 111 11.24 2.93 -10.53
C TYR A 111 12.38 3.64 -9.80
N PRO A 112 13.46 4.07 -10.53
CA PRO A 112 14.65 4.62 -9.88
C PRO A 112 14.41 5.89 -9.06
N ASP A 113 13.35 6.62 -9.36
CA ASP A 113 12.97 7.86 -8.66
C ASP A 113 11.94 7.63 -7.55
N ALA A 114 11.62 6.38 -7.21
CA ALA A 114 10.65 6.08 -6.18
C ALA A 114 11.14 6.51 -4.79
N GLU A 115 10.28 7.26 -4.09
CA GLU A 115 10.49 7.61 -2.69
C GLU A 115 9.75 6.57 -1.84
N LEU A 116 10.50 5.74 -1.12
CA LEU A 116 9.96 4.61 -0.38
C LEU A 116 10.07 4.87 1.13
N PRO A 117 9.08 4.40 1.92
CA PRO A 117 9.22 4.43 3.36
C PRO A 117 10.31 3.47 3.81
N ARG A 118 10.80 3.66 5.03
CA ARG A 118 11.78 2.77 5.63
C ARG A 118 11.10 1.82 6.60
N PHE A 119 11.50 0.54 6.53
CA PHE A 119 11.09 -0.49 7.47
C PHE A 119 12.35 -1.07 8.12
N ILE A 120 12.58 -0.70 9.37
CA ILE A 120 13.77 -1.11 10.11
C ILE A 120 13.40 -2.27 11.03
N VAL A 121 14.11 -3.39 10.90
CA VAL A 121 13.92 -4.54 11.78
C VAL A 121 14.56 -4.21 13.13
N GLU A 122 13.74 -4.05 14.17
CA GLU A 122 14.22 -3.81 15.53
C GLU A 122 14.37 -5.10 16.33
N TYR A 123 13.55 -6.11 16.02
CA TYR A 123 13.60 -7.41 16.69
C TYR A 123 13.03 -8.48 15.76
N HIS A 124 13.64 -9.65 15.76
CA HIS A 124 13.16 -10.77 14.95
C HIS A 124 13.56 -12.09 15.57
N ASP A 125 12.55 -12.91 15.92
CA ASP A 125 12.76 -14.33 16.28
C ASP A 125 11.67 -15.17 15.62
N ALA A 126 11.54 -16.44 16.03
CA ALA A 126 10.56 -17.35 15.43
C ALA A 126 9.10 -16.94 15.69
N ASP A 127 8.86 -16.21 16.78
CA ASP A 127 7.50 -15.91 17.26
C ASP A 127 7.13 -14.44 17.15
N ARG A 128 8.12 -13.56 16.95
CA ARG A 128 7.87 -12.10 16.99
C ARG A 128 8.79 -11.37 16.02
N LEU A 129 8.20 -10.42 15.29
CA LEU A 129 8.91 -9.48 14.44
C LEU A 129 8.45 -8.06 14.80
N VAL A 130 9.42 -7.18 15.05
CA VAL A 130 9.16 -5.76 15.31
C VAL A 130 9.80 -4.93 14.22
N LEU A 131 8.99 -4.16 13.51
CA LEU A 131 9.41 -3.26 12.45
C LEU A 131 9.15 -1.82 12.87
N LEU A 132 10.13 -0.95 12.66
CA LEU A 132 9.94 0.49 12.77
C LEU A 132 9.64 1.05 11.38
N TYR A 133 8.47 1.67 11.23
CA TYR A 133 8.07 2.34 10.00
C TYR A 133 8.45 3.82 10.08
N GLN A 134 9.11 4.33 9.05
CA GLN A 134 9.48 5.74 8.95
C GLN A 134 9.13 6.27 7.55
N SER A 135 8.31 7.32 7.52
CA SER A 135 7.97 8.00 6.28
C SER A 135 7.50 9.43 6.58
N PRO A 136 7.89 10.43 5.78
CA PRO A 136 7.36 11.79 5.92
C PRO A 136 5.89 11.90 5.51
N ARG A 137 5.35 10.89 4.82
CA ARG A 137 3.97 10.89 4.31
C ARG A 137 2.94 10.39 5.32
N HIS A 138 3.37 9.74 6.40
CA HIS A 138 2.49 9.20 7.46
C HIS A 138 1.41 8.24 6.93
N PHE A 139 1.82 7.29 6.11
CA PHE A 139 0.93 6.24 5.59
C PHE A 139 1.03 4.94 6.41
N GLU A 140 1.00 5.06 7.73
CA GLU A 140 1.07 3.92 8.66
C GLU A 140 -0.08 2.93 8.42
N ASP A 141 -1.27 3.44 8.11
CA ASP A 141 -2.43 2.59 7.82
C ASP A 141 -2.24 1.78 6.53
N LEU A 142 -1.59 2.37 5.52
CA LEU A 142 -1.24 1.66 4.30
C LEU A 142 -0.22 0.56 4.57
N ALA A 143 0.81 0.85 5.34
CA ALA A 143 1.81 -0.13 5.75
C ALA A 143 1.17 -1.30 6.52
N GLU A 144 0.27 -0.99 7.46
CA GLU A 144 -0.47 -2.02 8.20
C GLU A 144 -1.31 -2.88 7.27
N GLY A 145 -2.01 -2.26 6.31
CA GLY A 145 -2.80 -3.00 5.31
C GLY A 145 -1.95 -3.92 4.44
N LEU A 146 -0.78 -3.47 4.00
CA LEU A 146 0.18 -4.29 3.28
C LEU A 146 0.64 -5.49 4.12
N MET A 147 0.88 -5.29 5.41
CA MET A 147 1.25 -6.36 6.33
C MET A 147 0.11 -7.37 6.53
N HIS A 148 -1.13 -6.90 6.66
CA HIS A 148 -2.29 -7.79 6.71
C HIS A 148 -2.41 -8.63 5.44
N GLY A 149 -2.19 -8.02 4.27
CA GLY A 149 -2.16 -8.74 3.00
C GLY A 149 -1.08 -9.81 2.96
N CYS A 150 0.10 -9.49 3.48
CA CYS A 150 1.21 -10.44 3.58
C CYS A 150 0.86 -11.64 4.47
N VAL A 151 0.33 -11.38 5.66
CA VAL A 151 -0.07 -12.42 6.61
C VAL A 151 -1.14 -13.31 5.99
N ALA A 152 -2.13 -12.74 5.32
CA ALA A 152 -3.20 -13.49 4.64
C ALA A 152 -2.65 -14.35 3.49
N HIS A 153 -1.69 -13.81 2.73
CA HIS A 153 -1.06 -14.55 1.63
C HIS A 153 -0.35 -15.81 2.11
N TYR A 154 0.39 -15.71 3.22
CA TYR A 154 1.09 -16.87 3.80
C TYR A 154 0.19 -17.72 4.71
N LYS A 155 -1.05 -17.31 4.94
CA LYS A 155 -2.05 -18.04 5.75
C LYS A 155 -1.54 -18.39 7.14
N GLU A 156 -0.85 -17.47 7.76
CA GLU A 156 -0.29 -17.64 9.10
C GLU A 156 -1.13 -16.94 10.16
N PRO A 157 -1.27 -17.48 11.37
CA PRO A 157 -2.07 -16.88 12.45
C PRO A 157 -1.27 -15.79 13.18
N ILE A 158 -0.90 -14.72 12.47
CA ILE A 158 -0.12 -13.63 13.01
C ILE A 158 -1.04 -12.47 13.39
N ARG A 159 -0.86 -11.97 14.63
CA ARG A 159 -1.54 -10.77 15.10
C ARG A 159 -0.62 -9.56 14.89
N ILE A 160 -1.17 -8.50 14.30
CA ILE A 160 -0.46 -7.24 14.08
C ILE A 160 -0.94 -6.23 15.12
N THR A 161 -0.01 -5.64 15.84
CA THR A 161 -0.29 -4.52 16.74
C THR A 161 0.59 -3.34 16.34
N ARG A 162 0.15 -2.13 16.66
CA ARG A 162 0.87 -0.91 16.32
C ARG A 162 1.06 -0.05 17.55
N ASP A 163 2.32 0.30 17.82
CA ASP A 163 2.66 1.25 18.86
C ASP A 163 3.08 2.57 18.23
N THR A 164 2.67 3.67 18.80
CA THR A 164 3.13 5.01 18.43
C THR A 164 4.25 5.44 19.36
N THR A 165 5.37 5.85 18.78
CA THR A 165 6.52 6.35 19.53
C THR A 165 6.65 7.86 19.40
#